data_8e20258654cb2d0d32f487ea36a98f64
#
_entry.id   8e20258654cb2d0d32f487ea36a98f64
#
_cell.length_a   1.000
_cell.length_b   1.000
_cell.length_c   1.000
_cell.angle_alpha   90.00
_cell.angle_beta   90.00
_cell.angle_gamma   90.00
#
_symmetry.space_group_name_H-M   'P 1'
#
loop_
_entity.id
_entity.type
_entity.pdbx_description
1 polymer ?
#
loop_
_entity_poly.entity_id
_entity_poly.type
_entity_poly.pdbx_seq_one_letter_code
_entity_poly.pdbx_strand_id
1 'polypeptide(L)'
;MNFMLDKDKRNVVRNDKTYHLTTKEYEILECLMNHPNRILSAEELYAYIWKEVPYACKPIICVHVRHLREKIEDDPSFPKNILSFYGKGYAYDPS
;
A
#
# COMPACT_ATOMS: atom_id res chain seq x y z
N MET A 1 13.64 -3.52 5.91
CA MET A 1 13.05 -4.81 5.52
C MET A 1 12.51 -4.72 4.11
N ASN A 2 12.84 -5.71 3.29
CA ASN A 2 12.41 -5.69 1.90
C ASN A 2 11.26 -6.66 1.68
N PHE A 3 10.26 -6.21 0.95
CA PHE A 3 9.20 -7.06 0.46
C PHE A 3 9.54 -7.50 -0.95
N MET A 4 9.25 -8.75 -1.25
CA MET A 4 9.36 -9.25 -2.62
C MET A 4 7.97 -9.45 -3.17
N LEU A 5 7.70 -8.84 -4.32
CA LEU A 5 6.39 -8.91 -4.95
C LEU A 5 6.37 -9.95 -6.05
N ASP A 6 5.31 -10.76 -6.08
CA ASP A 6 5.04 -11.68 -7.19
C ASP A 6 3.78 -11.18 -7.90
N LYS A 7 3.98 -10.51 -9.02
CA LYS A 7 2.89 -9.88 -9.75
C LYS A 7 1.88 -10.87 -10.30
N ASP A 8 2.35 -12.02 -10.76
CA ASP A 8 1.46 -13.01 -11.38
C ASP A 8 0.50 -13.59 -10.35
N LYS A 9 0.97 -13.84 -9.14
CA LYS A 9 0.16 -14.41 -8.07
C LYS A 9 -0.40 -13.38 -7.11
N ARG A 10 0.00 -12.13 -7.24
CA ARG A 10 -0.34 -11.02 -6.33
C ARG A 10 0.03 -11.36 -4.89
N ASN A 11 1.20 -11.95 -4.73
CA ASN A 11 1.73 -12.29 -3.42
C ASN A 11 2.84 -11.33 -3.01
N VAL A 12 2.99 -11.17 -1.71
CA VAL A 12 4.14 -10.48 -1.13
C VAL A 12 4.84 -11.43 -0.19
N VAL A 13 6.16 -11.52 -0.31
CA VAL A 13 7.01 -12.33 0.58
C VAL A 13 7.67 -11.40 1.57
N ARG A 14 7.57 -11.74 2.84
CA ARG A 14 8.14 -10.99 3.95
C ARG A 14 8.61 -11.98 5.01
N ASN A 15 9.90 -11.93 5.35
CA ASN A 15 10.49 -12.82 6.37
C ASN A 15 10.15 -14.29 6.13
N ASP A 16 10.32 -14.76 4.90
CA ASP A 16 10.04 -16.13 4.49
C ASP A 16 8.56 -16.54 4.56
N LYS A 17 7.67 -15.57 4.80
CA LYS A 17 6.24 -15.80 4.76
C LYS A 17 5.64 -15.15 3.52
N THR A 18 4.68 -15.85 2.93
CA THR A 18 3.99 -15.37 1.74
C THR A 18 2.56 -14.98 2.11
N TYR A 19 2.18 -13.77 1.72
CA TYR A 19 0.82 -13.27 1.94
C TYR A 19 0.19 -13.00 0.59
N HIS A 20 -1.04 -13.44 0.43
CA HIS A 20 -1.81 -13.16 -0.79
C HIS A 20 -2.56 -11.85 -0.62
N LEU A 21 -2.42 -10.97 -1.61
CA LEU A 21 -3.07 -9.66 -1.62
C LEU A 21 -4.20 -9.66 -2.64
N THR A 22 -5.23 -8.86 -2.37
CA THR A 22 -6.22 -8.57 -3.41
C THR A 22 -5.54 -7.76 -4.51
N THR A 23 -6.18 -7.69 -5.67
CA THR A 23 -5.63 -6.94 -6.80
C THR A 23 -5.34 -5.49 -6.41
N LYS A 24 -6.28 -4.84 -5.74
CA LYS A 24 -6.11 -3.43 -5.36
C LYS A 24 -5.07 -3.24 -4.26
N GLU A 25 -5.02 -4.15 -3.29
CA GLU A 25 -3.96 -4.12 -2.27
C GLU A 25 -2.59 -4.25 -2.91
N TYR A 26 -2.44 -5.19 -3.84
CA TYR A 26 -1.18 -5.38 -4.53
C TYR A 26 -0.78 -4.13 -5.32
N GLU A 27 -1.71 -3.57 -6.07
CA GLU A 27 -1.44 -2.39 -6.89
C GLU A 27 -1.08 -1.17 -6.04
N ILE A 28 -1.73 -1.00 -4.88
CA ILE A 28 -1.38 0.08 -3.95
C ILE A 28 0.04 -0.11 -3.41
N LEU A 29 0.35 -1.31 -2.95
CA LEU A 29 1.69 -1.60 -2.42
C LEU A 29 2.76 -1.41 -3.49
N GLU A 30 2.52 -1.93 -4.69
CA GLU A 30 3.47 -1.79 -5.80
C GLU A 30 3.70 -0.31 -6.13
N CYS A 31 2.63 0.47 -6.20
CA CYS A 31 2.72 1.90 -6.49
C CYS A 31 3.55 2.63 -5.44
N LEU A 32 3.30 2.34 -4.17
CA LEU A 32 4.05 2.96 -3.08
C LEU A 32 5.51 2.53 -3.08
N MET A 33 5.77 1.25 -3.33
CA MET A 33 7.14 0.73 -3.37
C MET A 33 7.94 1.28 -4.56
N ASN A 34 7.27 1.60 -5.65
CA ASN A 34 7.92 2.21 -6.82
C ASN A 34 8.28 3.67 -6.60
N HIS A 35 7.76 4.29 -5.53
CA HIS A 35 8.03 5.68 -5.18
C HIS A 35 8.45 5.76 -3.70
N PRO A 36 9.54 5.10 -3.32
CA PRO A 36 9.91 5.00 -1.89
C PRO A 36 10.15 6.40 -1.31
N ASN A 37 9.68 6.57 -0.07
CA ASN A 37 9.81 7.82 0.69
C ASN A 37 9.08 9.01 0.09
N ARG A 38 8.21 8.77 -0.90
CA ARG A 38 7.40 9.83 -1.50
C ARG A 38 5.95 9.71 -1.00
N ILE A 39 5.39 10.82 -0.56
CA ILE A 39 3.99 10.86 -0.11
C ILE A 39 3.09 10.92 -1.35
N LEU A 40 2.21 9.94 -1.47
CA LEU A 40 1.18 9.90 -2.51
C LEU A 40 -0.17 10.11 -1.85
N SER A 41 -0.95 11.05 -2.37
CA SER A 41 -2.28 11.31 -1.83
C SER A 41 -3.24 10.18 -2.17
N ALA A 42 -4.36 10.09 -1.44
CA ALA A 42 -5.40 9.15 -1.78
C ALA A 42 -5.91 9.36 -3.20
N GLU A 43 -6.02 10.61 -3.61
CA GLU A 43 -6.46 10.97 -4.97
C GLU A 43 -5.46 10.49 -6.02
N GLU A 44 -4.16 10.68 -5.77
CA GLU A 44 -3.13 10.19 -6.69
C GLU A 44 -3.15 8.68 -6.80
N LEU A 45 -3.24 7.97 -5.67
CA LEU A 45 -3.32 6.51 -5.67
C LEU A 45 -4.58 6.03 -6.40
N TYR A 46 -5.71 6.66 -6.14
CA TYR A 46 -6.96 6.27 -6.77
C TYR A 46 -6.89 6.46 -8.29
N ALA A 47 -6.47 7.64 -8.73
CA ALA A 47 -6.39 7.94 -10.17
C ALA A 47 -5.41 6.99 -10.87
N TYR A 48 -4.29 6.70 -10.24
CA TYR A 48 -3.27 5.83 -10.82
C TYR A 48 -3.74 4.38 -10.93
N ILE A 49 -4.43 3.88 -9.92
CA ILE A 49 -4.79 2.46 -9.80
C ILE A 49 -6.15 2.17 -10.43
N TRP A 50 -7.15 3.00 -10.16
CA TRP A 50 -8.49 2.82 -10.74
C TRP A 50 -8.63 3.41 -12.12
N LYS A 51 -7.73 4.32 -12.50
CA LYS A 51 -7.73 4.99 -13.80
C LYS A 51 -9.03 5.74 -14.05
N GLU A 52 -9.54 6.34 -12.99
CA GLU A 52 -10.77 7.12 -12.99
C GLU A 52 -10.52 8.44 -12.30
N VAL A 53 -11.41 9.41 -12.56
CA VAL A 53 -11.34 10.70 -11.86
C VAL A 53 -11.58 10.46 -10.37
N PRO A 54 -10.69 10.93 -9.48
CA PRO A 54 -10.86 10.71 -8.05
C PRO A 54 -12.10 11.43 -7.51
N TYR A 55 -12.96 10.66 -6.83
CA TYR A 55 -14.14 11.21 -6.16
C TYR A 55 -14.42 10.35 -4.94
N ALA A 56 -14.51 11.00 -3.77
CA ALA A 56 -14.82 10.34 -2.50
C ALA A 56 -13.93 9.11 -2.27
N CYS A 57 -12.65 9.19 -2.66
CA CYS A 57 -11.78 8.02 -2.67
C CYS A 57 -11.02 7.80 -1.36
N LYS A 58 -10.96 8.79 -0.47
CA LYS A 58 -10.20 8.64 0.78
C LYS A 58 -10.62 7.45 1.62
N PRO A 59 -11.92 7.21 1.87
CA PRO A 59 -12.33 6.02 2.61
C PRO A 59 -11.97 4.72 1.91
N ILE A 60 -12.05 4.70 0.58
CA ILE A 60 -11.72 3.53 -0.23
C ILE A 60 -10.25 3.17 -0.06
N ILE A 61 -9.37 4.16 -0.25
CA ILE A 61 -7.93 3.94 -0.08
C ILE A 61 -7.61 3.55 1.36
N CYS A 62 -8.22 4.23 2.34
CA CYS A 62 -7.98 3.96 3.75
C CYS A 62 -8.28 2.50 4.12
N VAL A 63 -9.40 1.96 3.62
CA VAL A 63 -9.78 0.57 3.90
C VAL A 63 -8.77 -0.41 3.29
N HIS A 64 -8.37 -0.18 2.04
CA HIS A 64 -7.38 -1.05 1.41
C HIS A 64 -6.03 -0.99 2.11
N VAL A 65 -5.60 0.20 2.53
CA VAL A 65 -4.34 0.36 3.27
C VAL A 65 -4.41 -0.34 4.62
N ARG A 66 -5.56 -0.26 5.31
CA ARG A 66 -5.73 -0.95 6.59
C ARG A 66 -5.57 -2.47 6.41
N HIS A 67 -6.25 -3.04 5.42
CA HIS A 67 -6.16 -4.47 5.16
C HIS A 67 -4.74 -4.88 4.76
N LEU A 68 -4.08 -4.04 3.97
CA LEU A 68 -2.71 -4.28 3.56
C LEU A 68 -1.78 -4.30 4.77
N ARG A 69 -1.92 -3.34 5.68
CA ARG A 69 -1.11 -3.29 6.90
C ARG A 69 -1.31 -4.52 7.77
N GLU A 70 -2.55 -5.03 7.86
CA GLU A 70 -2.83 -6.24 8.61
C GLU A 70 -2.06 -7.44 8.09
N LYS A 71 -1.74 -7.44 6.80
CA LYS A 71 -1.02 -8.53 6.16
C LYS A 71 0.50 -8.37 6.22
N ILE A 72 1.01 -7.15 6.09
CA ILE A 72 2.45 -6.96 5.88
C ILE A 72 3.19 -6.28 7.04
N GLU A 73 2.50 -5.58 7.93
CA GLU A 73 3.17 -4.93 9.06
C GLU A 73 3.25 -5.89 10.25
N ASP A 74 4.33 -5.78 11.03
CA ASP A 74 4.45 -6.55 12.28
C ASP A 74 3.34 -6.16 13.24
N ASP A 75 3.10 -4.86 13.38
CA ASP A 75 2.03 -4.32 14.20
C ASP A 75 1.27 -3.29 13.36
N PRO A 76 0.08 -3.65 12.85
CA PRO A 76 -0.68 -2.72 12.00
C PRO A 76 -1.02 -1.40 12.67
N SER A 77 -1.10 -1.38 14.01
CA SER A 77 -1.39 -0.15 14.76
C SER A 77 -0.18 0.79 14.82
N PHE A 78 1.02 0.25 14.59
CA PHE A 78 2.27 1.01 14.58
C PHE A 78 3.06 0.64 13.33
N PRO A 79 2.57 1.02 12.14
CA PRO A 79 3.20 0.62 10.89
C PRO A 79 4.59 1.25 10.73
N LYS A 80 5.50 0.46 10.17
CA LYS A 80 6.87 0.90 9.90
C LYS A 80 7.14 1.08 8.41
N ASN A 81 6.37 0.44 7.55
CA ASN A 81 6.62 0.44 6.12
C ASN A 81 5.64 1.28 5.33
N ILE A 82 4.33 1.15 5.61
CA ILE A 82 3.33 2.00 4.99
C ILE A 82 2.91 3.04 6.00
N LEU A 83 3.40 4.26 5.81
CA LEU A 83 3.22 5.35 6.75
C LEU A 83 2.10 6.26 6.29
N SER A 84 1.35 6.80 7.25
CA SER A 84 0.31 7.79 7.00
C SER A 84 0.84 9.18 7.33
N PHE A 85 0.49 10.15 6.50
CA PHE A 85 0.79 11.56 6.73
C PHE A 85 -0.52 12.32 6.72
N TYR A 86 -0.94 12.76 7.89
CA TYR A 86 -2.27 13.35 8.08
C TYR A 86 -2.52 14.48 7.09
N GLY A 87 -3.65 14.39 6.40
CA GLY A 87 -4.05 15.38 5.40
C GLY A 87 -3.25 15.36 4.11
N LYS A 88 -2.25 14.47 3.98
CA LYS A 88 -1.37 14.43 2.80
C LYS A 88 -1.45 13.12 2.03
N GLY A 89 -1.39 11.98 2.73
CA GLY A 89 -1.44 10.69 2.06
C GLY A 89 -0.57 9.65 2.72
N TYR A 90 0.00 8.78 1.90
CA TYR A 90 0.77 7.61 2.36
C TYR A 90 2.12 7.57 1.67
N ALA A 91 3.08 6.93 2.33
CA ALA A 91 4.39 6.69 1.74
C ALA A 91 4.93 5.34 2.17
N TYR A 92 5.75 4.73 1.33
CA TYR A 92 6.45 3.51 1.66
C TYR A 92 7.85 3.84 2.17
N ASP A 93 8.18 3.34 3.35
CA ASP A 93 9.52 3.45 3.93
C ASP A 93 10.18 2.07 3.82
N PRO A 94 11.24 1.91 3.02
CA PRO A 94 11.89 0.62 2.85
C PRO A 94 12.76 0.20 4.03
N SER A 95 13.05 1.12 4.94
CA SER A 95 13.88 0.77 6.12
C SER A 95 13.09 0.08 7.26
#